data_a19f93acbd85f948b16b2b1721a33028
#
_entry.id   a19f93acbd85f948b16b2b1721a33028
#
_cell.length_a   1.000
_cell.length_b   1.000
_cell.length_c   1.000
_cell.angle_alpha   90.00
_cell.angle_beta   90.00
_cell.angle_gamma   90.00
#
_symmetry.space_group_name_H-M   'P 1'
#
loop_
_entity.id
_entity.type
_entity.pdbx_description
1 polymer ?
#
loop_
_entity_poly.entity_id
_entity_poly.type
_entity_poly.pdbx_seq_one_letter_code
_entity_poly.pdbx_strand_id
1 'polypeptide(L)'
;MGSSFATLYLITICIATIIDFVVAVKAYERDNELGHKLGHTFGFSALVSMSYVAIILCESYFGFSVWSSAYNIPTYWMMTLMYSYAVTFTRTKAKAAHIGIKVAYVCAIINTIIFLINPSKEIALKYVYINGAVVNYIHEVLPFYTFHFVTVFGLVAAVVGLCIYRATKVPREYRPQYIGVGVTVFIIAIVNMLFQFSPGLVLVAEVDTSVLLYSAATIVTYWFTFHYTKKIMLQGLSMTAFENINQGMIRFDYDGYIVLKNSKAEKMFRESVEFSENLTMEEFCKSTNICIDSFKSGKPV
;
A
#
# COMPACT_ATOMS: atom_id res chain seq x y z
N MET A 1 -7.39 -12.87 33.25
CA MET A 1 -7.92 -12.51 31.92
C MET A 1 -6.84 -12.50 30.81
N GLY A 2 -5.56 -12.34 31.15
CA GLY A 2 -4.49 -12.15 30.17
C GLY A 2 -4.16 -13.32 29.21
N SER A 3 -4.18 -14.56 29.67
CA SER A 3 -3.69 -15.69 28.87
C SER A 3 -4.56 -16.00 27.62
N SER A 4 -5.89 -16.06 27.76
CA SER A 4 -6.78 -16.39 26.63
C SER A 4 -6.84 -15.28 25.59
N PHE A 5 -6.79 -14.00 25.99
CA PHE A 5 -6.79 -12.86 25.08
C PHE A 5 -5.47 -12.80 24.30
N ALA A 6 -4.32 -12.94 24.98
CA ALA A 6 -3.00 -12.95 24.34
C ALA A 6 -2.90 -14.07 23.30
N THR A 7 -3.38 -15.28 23.63
CA THR A 7 -3.39 -16.41 22.70
C THR A 7 -4.27 -16.13 21.48
N LEU A 8 -5.48 -15.60 21.67
CA LEU A 8 -6.38 -15.26 20.56
C LEU A 8 -5.76 -14.18 19.67
N TYR A 9 -5.16 -13.15 20.26
CA TYR A 9 -4.51 -12.08 19.54
C TYR A 9 -3.31 -12.59 18.71
N LEU A 10 -2.46 -13.46 19.30
CA LEU A 10 -1.35 -14.09 18.59
C LEU A 10 -1.83 -14.92 17.39
N ILE A 11 -2.86 -15.75 17.57
CA ILE A 11 -3.45 -16.53 16.47
C ILE A 11 -3.92 -15.59 15.37
N THR A 12 -4.61 -14.51 15.74
CA THR A 12 -5.15 -13.53 14.77
C THR A 12 -4.04 -12.85 13.97
N ILE A 13 -2.93 -12.44 14.62
CA ILE A 13 -1.79 -11.85 13.92
C ILE A 13 -1.09 -12.86 13.02
N CYS A 14 -0.94 -14.11 13.45
CA CYS A 14 -0.37 -15.15 12.58
C CYS A 14 -1.20 -15.36 11.31
N ILE A 15 -2.53 -15.39 11.44
CA ILE A 15 -3.44 -15.46 10.27
C ILE A 15 -3.27 -14.20 9.40
N ALA A 16 -3.23 -13.01 10.01
CA ALA A 16 -3.03 -11.74 9.33
C ALA A 16 -1.72 -11.70 8.54
N THR A 17 -0.62 -12.19 9.13
CA THR A 17 0.69 -12.30 8.47
C THR A 17 0.62 -13.20 7.23
N ILE A 18 -0.07 -14.34 7.32
CA ILE A 18 -0.27 -15.24 6.17
C ILE A 18 -1.07 -14.55 5.06
N ILE A 19 -2.12 -13.82 5.43
CA ILE A 19 -2.93 -13.05 4.48
C ILE A 19 -2.07 -12.01 3.77
N ASP A 20 -1.29 -11.23 4.49
CA ASP A 20 -0.39 -10.22 3.92
C ASP A 20 0.58 -10.83 2.91
N PHE A 21 1.17 -11.97 3.27
CA PHE A 21 2.09 -12.68 2.39
C PHE A 21 1.39 -13.20 1.11
N VAL A 22 0.22 -13.82 1.24
CA VAL A 22 -0.56 -14.31 0.09
C VAL A 22 -0.96 -13.17 -0.83
N VAL A 23 -1.40 -12.03 -0.28
CA VAL A 23 -1.80 -10.87 -1.07
C VAL A 23 -0.57 -10.21 -1.71
N ALA A 24 0.60 -10.21 -1.04
CA ALA A 24 1.85 -9.74 -1.61
C ALA A 24 2.25 -10.56 -2.85
N VAL A 25 2.20 -11.90 -2.77
CA VAL A 25 2.48 -12.79 -3.90
C VAL A 25 1.51 -12.53 -5.05
N LYS A 26 0.21 -12.44 -4.75
CA LYS A 26 -0.82 -12.14 -5.77
C LYS A 26 -0.66 -10.77 -6.42
N ALA A 27 -0.17 -9.78 -5.68
CA ALA A 27 0.16 -8.48 -6.25
C ALA A 27 1.37 -8.58 -7.19
N TYR A 28 2.37 -9.35 -6.79
CA TYR A 28 3.59 -9.58 -7.58
C TYR A 28 3.31 -10.32 -8.90
N GLU A 29 2.40 -11.31 -8.89
CA GLU A 29 1.96 -12.06 -10.07
C GLU A 29 1.29 -11.19 -11.15
N ARG A 30 0.94 -9.94 -10.84
CA ARG A 30 0.36 -9.01 -11.83
C ARG A 30 1.35 -8.52 -12.88
N ASP A 31 2.63 -8.75 -12.69
CA ASP A 31 3.72 -8.43 -13.62
C ASP A 31 3.67 -7.01 -14.22
N ASN A 32 3.30 -6.05 -13.37
CA ASN A 32 3.32 -4.63 -13.72
C ASN A 32 3.93 -3.79 -12.58
N GLU A 33 4.35 -2.56 -12.89
CA GLU A 33 5.02 -1.68 -11.93
C GLU A 33 4.20 -1.49 -10.64
N LEU A 34 2.88 -1.35 -10.79
CA LEU A 34 1.97 -1.14 -9.67
C LEU A 34 1.87 -2.39 -8.78
N GLY A 35 1.78 -3.57 -9.40
CA GLY A 35 1.78 -4.86 -8.71
C GLY A 35 3.06 -5.12 -7.94
N HIS A 36 4.22 -4.87 -8.56
CA HIS A 36 5.52 -5.01 -7.91
C HIS A 36 5.67 -4.09 -6.70
N LYS A 37 5.32 -2.80 -6.83
CA LYS A 37 5.36 -1.84 -5.70
C LYS A 37 4.45 -2.25 -4.56
N LEU A 38 3.23 -2.68 -4.89
CA LEU A 38 2.26 -3.11 -3.90
C LEU A 38 2.68 -4.43 -3.24
N GLY A 39 3.21 -5.38 -4.02
CA GLY A 39 3.76 -6.64 -3.51
C GLY A 39 4.88 -6.43 -2.50
N HIS A 40 5.82 -5.54 -2.79
CA HIS A 40 6.86 -5.16 -1.83
C HIS A 40 6.27 -4.51 -0.56
N THR A 41 5.32 -3.57 -0.72
CA THR A 41 4.66 -2.92 0.43
C THR A 41 4.02 -3.94 1.35
N PHE A 42 3.29 -4.91 0.79
CA PHE A 42 2.61 -5.96 1.55
C PHE A 42 3.58 -6.99 2.14
N GLY A 43 4.69 -7.30 1.44
CA GLY A 43 5.77 -8.11 1.99
C GLY A 43 6.37 -7.48 3.25
N PHE A 44 6.58 -6.16 3.25
CA PHE A 44 7.02 -5.45 4.45
C PHE A 44 5.95 -5.40 5.54
N SER A 45 4.64 -5.32 5.20
CA SER A 45 3.54 -5.47 6.16
C SER A 45 3.59 -6.83 6.87
N ALA A 46 3.82 -7.91 6.13
CA ALA A 46 3.99 -9.24 6.72
C ALA A 46 5.20 -9.31 7.68
N LEU A 47 6.32 -8.66 7.32
CA LEU A 47 7.51 -8.57 8.21
C LEU A 47 7.20 -7.78 9.49
N VAL A 48 6.43 -6.69 9.40
CA VAL A 48 5.97 -5.93 10.59
C VAL A 48 5.17 -6.84 11.51
N SER A 49 4.16 -7.53 10.99
CA SER A 49 3.31 -8.43 11.76
C SER A 49 4.10 -9.58 12.40
N MET A 50 5.03 -10.18 11.65
CA MET A 50 5.90 -11.25 12.15
C MET A 50 6.83 -10.75 13.27
N SER A 51 7.41 -9.56 13.12
CA SER A 51 8.27 -8.95 14.16
C SER A 51 7.47 -8.66 15.42
N TYR A 52 6.20 -8.25 15.28
CA TYR A 52 5.34 -7.99 16.42
C TYR A 52 4.96 -9.26 17.19
N VAL A 53 4.72 -10.38 16.48
CA VAL A 53 4.58 -11.70 17.14
C VAL A 53 5.82 -12.03 17.98
N ALA A 54 7.01 -11.79 17.44
CA ALA A 54 8.25 -12.04 18.16
C ALA A 54 8.43 -11.09 19.37
N ILE A 55 7.96 -9.84 19.30
CA ILE A 55 7.91 -8.91 20.44
C ILE A 55 7.06 -9.46 21.57
N ILE A 56 5.85 -9.97 21.26
CA ILE A 56 4.94 -10.52 22.28
C ILE A 56 5.53 -11.77 22.94
N LEU A 57 6.24 -12.61 22.20
CA LEU A 57 6.84 -13.85 22.70
C LEU A 57 8.18 -13.63 23.40
N CYS A 58 8.73 -12.41 23.37
CA CYS A 58 10.06 -12.15 23.91
C CYS A 58 10.03 -11.80 25.41
N GLU A 59 10.82 -12.53 26.20
CA GLU A 59 10.94 -12.32 27.64
C GLU A 59 12.19 -11.50 28.02
N SER A 60 13.23 -11.51 27.17
CA SER A 60 14.48 -10.83 27.46
C SER A 60 14.51 -9.39 26.98
N TYR A 61 15.10 -8.49 27.78
CA TYR A 61 15.28 -7.06 27.42
C TYR A 61 15.98 -6.88 26.08
N PHE A 62 17.11 -7.55 25.89
CA PHE A 62 17.89 -7.44 24.65
C PHE A 62 17.10 -7.99 23.44
N GLY A 63 16.47 -9.16 23.60
CA GLY A 63 15.63 -9.73 22.55
C GLY A 63 14.47 -8.82 22.19
N PHE A 64 13.80 -8.23 23.18
CA PHE A 64 12.73 -7.26 22.95
C PHE A 64 13.23 -6.03 22.16
N SER A 65 14.40 -5.49 22.51
CA SER A 65 15.00 -4.37 21.80
C SER A 65 15.35 -4.71 20.35
N VAL A 66 15.86 -5.92 20.10
CA VAL A 66 16.14 -6.41 18.73
C VAL A 66 14.86 -6.55 17.91
N TRP A 67 13.82 -7.20 18.46
CA TRP A 67 12.56 -7.40 17.76
C TRP A 67 11.77 -6.10 17.57
N SER A 68 11.88 -5.15 18.50
CA SER A 68 11.33 -3.81 18.35
C SER A 68 12.02 -3.05 17.22
N SER A 69 13.32 -3.19 17.04
CA SER A 69 14.04 -2.66 15.88
C SER A 69 13.61 -3.35 14.59
N ALA A 70 13.45 -4.68 14.62
CA ALA A 70 12.93 -5.48 13.51
C ALA A 70 11.46 -5.15 13.14
N TYR A 71 10.70 -4.56 14.05
CA TYR A 71 9.36 -4.01 13.82
C TYR A 71 9.40 -2.62 13.17
N ASN A 72 10.23 -1.72 13.69
CA ASN A 72 10.27 -0.32 13.24
C ASN A 72 10.94 -0.16 11.86
N ILE A 73 11.95 -0.98 11.54
CA ILE A 73 12.62 -0.94 10.23
C ILE A 73 11.64 -1.25 9.10
N PRO A 74 10.96 -2.42 9.06
CA PRO A 74 10.03 -2.73 7.98
C PRO A 74 8.80 -1.82 7.99
N THR A 75 8.35 -1.28 9.12
CA THR A 75 7.28 -0.27 9.18
C THR A 75 7.65 0.97 8.37
N TYR A 76 8.87 1.46 8.50
CA TYR A 76 9.34 2.60 7.72
C TYR A 76 9.44 2.27 6.22
N TRP A 77 10.02 1.12 5.87
CA TRP A 77 10.12 0.68 4.48
C TRP A 77 8.74 0.47 3.84
N MET A 78 7.79 -0.10 4.57
CA MET A 78 6.40 -0.25 4.13
C MET A 78 5.80 1.11 3.75
N MET A 79 5.98 2.16 4.57
CA MET A 79 5.47 3.50 4.30
C MET A 79 6.19 4.18 3.14
N THR A 80 7.50 3.99 3.00
CA THR A 80 8.29 4.48 1.87
C THR A 80 7.82 3.89 0.54
N LEU A 81 7.58 2.57 0.53
CA LEU A 81 7.08 1.85 -0.64
C LEU A 81 5.61 2.21 -0.93
N MET A 82 4.80 2.40 0.10
CA MET A 82 3.42 2.89 -0.04
C MET A 82 3.37 4.29 -0.67
N TYR A 83 4.30 5.18 -0.33
CA TYR A 83 4.42 6.47 -1.00
C TYR A 83 4.83 6.31 -2.48
N SER A 84 5.82 5.46 -2.76
CA SER A 84 6.22 5.15 -4.15
C SER A 84 5.07 4.55 -4.95
N TYR A 85 4.30 3.62 -4.35
CA TYR A 85 3.07 3.09 -4.92
C TYR A 85 2.04 4.20 -5.18
N ALA A 86 1.78 5.08 -4.20
CA ALA A 86 0.79 6.13 -4.33
C ALA A 86 1.11 7.11 -5.48
N VAL A 87 2.37 7.46 -5.70
CA VAL A 87 2.80 8.30 -6.84
C VAL A 87 2.47 7.61 -8.16
N THR A 88 2.75 6.31 -8.30
CA THR A 88 2.42 5.54 -9.50
C THR A 88 0.91 5.34 -9.65
N PHE A 89 0.20 4.96 -8.59
CA PHE A 89 -1.25 4.74 -8.56
C PHE A 89 -2.04 5.98 -8.94
N THR A 90 -1.63 7.15 -8.44
CA THR A 90 -2.24 8.43 -8.78
C THR A 90 -1.76 8.99 -10.11
N ARG A 91 -0.83 8.31 -10.79
CA ARG A 91 -0.21 8.75 -12.05
C ARG A 91 0.30 10.18 -11.97
N THR A 92 0.94 10.52 -10.85
CA THR A 92 1.42 11.88 -10.58
C THR A 92 2.67 12.17 -11.40
N LYS A 93 2.61 13.14 -12.30
CA LYS A 93 3.74 13.59 -13.16
C LYS A 93 4.59 14.68 -12.50
N ALA A 94 4.22 15.18 -11.33
CA ALA A 94 4.93 16.27 -10.64
C ALA A 94 6.36 15.86 -10.28
N LYS A 95 7.35 16.60 -10.76
CA LYS A 95 8.78 16.36 -10.47
C LYS A 95 9.07 16.30 -8.97
N ALA A 96 8.38 17.12 -8.18
CA ALA A 96 8.50 17.12 -6.72
C ALA A 96 8.13 15.78 -6.09
N ALA A 97 7.08 15.08 -6.56
CA ALA A 97 6.69 13.77 -6.06
C ALA A 97 7.76 12.70 -6.32
N HIS A 98 8.37 12.72 -7.51
CA HIS A 98 9.47 11.80 -7.86
C HIS A 98 10.76 12.10 -7.09
N ILE A 99 11.07 13.36 -6.80
CA ILE A 99 12.17 13.73 -5.89
C ILE A 99 11.85 13.23 -4.48
N GLY A 100 10.60 13.40 -4.04
CA GLY A 100 10.11 12.91 -2.74
C GLY A 100 10.33 11.42 -2.54
N ILE A 101 10.17 10.58 -3.59
CA ILE A 101 10.49 9.14 -3.51
C ILE A 101 11.98 8.93 -3.17
N LYS A 102 12.88 9.63 -3.84
CA LYS A 102 14.34 9.52 -3.57
C LYS A 102 14.67 9.94 -2.15
N VAL A 103 14.09 11.04 -1.69
CA VAL A 103 14.25 11.52 -0.30
C VAL A 103 13.72 10.49 0.70
N ALA A 104 12.53 9.90 0.44
CA ALA A 104 11.96 8.87 1.30
C ALA A 104 12.88 7.64 1.43
N TYR A 105 13.50 7.18 0.33
CA TYR A 105 14.48 6.09 0.37
C TYR A 105 15.73 6.45 1.20
N VAL A 106 16.27 7.66 1.06
CA VAL A 106 17.40 8.13 1.87
C VAL A 106 17.01 8.14 3.36
N CYS A 107 15.85 8.69 3.68
CA CYS A 107 15.34 8.68 5.06
C CYS A 107 15.12 7.24 5.59
N ALA A 108 14.68 6.29 4.74
CA ALA A 108 14.53 4.89 5.13
C ALA A 108 15.88 4.24 5.48
N ILE A 109 16.93 4.54 4.73
CA ILE A 109 18.28 4.06 5.03
C ILE A 109 18.77 4.64 6.37
N ILE A 110 18.60 5.96 6.60
CA ILE A 110 18.97 6.62 7.85
C ILE A 110 18.20 5.98 9.02
N ASN A 111 16.89 5.81 8.88
CA ASN A 111 16.05 5.16 9.88
C ASN A 111 16.51 3.72 10.18
N THR A 112 16.86 2.95 9.15
CA THR A 112 17.40 1.59 9.31
C THR A 112 18.67 1.60 10.15
N ILE A 113 19.61 2.52 9.89
CA ILE A 113 20.84 2.63 10.66
C ILE A 113 20.54 2.98 12.13
N ILE A 114 19.64 3.92 12.39
CA ILE A 114 19.22 4.32 13.74
C ILE A 114 18.72 3.09 14.51
N PHE A 115 17.80 2.31 13.93
CA PHE A 115 17.20 1.16 14.60
C PHE A 115 18.14 -0.05 14.69
N LEU A 116 19.07 -0.24 13.75
CA LEU A 116 20.12 -1.26 13.88
C LEU A 116 21.07 -1.00 15.07
N ILE A 117 21.33 0.27 15.38
CA ILE A 117 22.19 0.68 16.48
C ILE A 117 21.43 0.69 17.81
N ASN A 118 20.10 0.87 17.78
CA ASN A 118 19.26 1.08 18.96
C ASN A 118 19.38 -0.02 20.04
N PRO A 119 19.44 -1.34 19.72
CA PRO A 119 19.59 -2.38 20.75
C PRO A 119 20.83 -2.26 21.60
N SER A 120 21.90 -1.62 21.08
CA SER A 120 23.17 -1.47 21.76
C SER A 120 23.38 -0.10 22.41
N LYS A 121 22.72 0.95 21.89
CA LYS A 121 22.99 2.34 22.28
C LYS A 121 21.76 3.08 22.82
N GLU A 122 20.58 2.52 22.69
CA GLU A 122 19.31 3.13 23.14
C GLU A 122 19.17 4.60 22.71
N ILE A 123 19.34 4.86 21.41
CA ILE A 123 19.31 6.24 20.88
C ILE A 123 17.92 6.70 20.42
N ALA A 124 17.06 5.75 20.01
CA ALA A 124 15.70 6.03 19.53
C ALA A 124 14.65 5.60 20.54
N LEU A 125 14.75 4.40 21.07
CA LEU A 125 13.82 3.81 22.03
C LEU A 125 14.58 3.17 23.18
N LYS A 126 14.09 3.40 24.38
CA LYS A 126 14.44 2.69 25.60
C LYS A 126 13.23 1.94 26.10
N TYR A 127 13.44 0.81 26.80
CA TYR A 127 12.35 -0.07 27.20
C TYR A 127 12.27 -0.20 28.72
N VAL A 128 11.05 -0.15 29.24
CA VAL A 128 10.77 -0.29 30.67
C VAL A 128 9.90 -1.53 30.88
N TYR A 129 10.34 -2.42 31.76
CA TYR A 129 9.64 -3.66 32.08
C TYR A 129 8.33 -3.37 32.82
N ILE A 130 7.26 -4.03 32.40
CA ILE A 130 5.95 -4.01 33.06
C ILE A 130 5.56 -5.43 33.43
N ASN A 131 5.30 -5.68 34.70
CA ASN A 131 4.85 -6.97 35.16
C ASN A 131 3.35 -7.17 34.93
N GLY A 132 2.96 -8.30 34.36
CA GLY A 132 1.56 -8.69 34.18
C GLY A 132 0.87 -8.17 32.92
N ALA A 133 1.59 -7.51 32.02
CA ALA A 133 1.11 -7.07 30.72
C ALA A 133 1.29 -8.17 29.65
N VAL A 134 0.54 -8.09 28.55
CA VAL A 134 0.70 -8.99 27.39
C VAL A 134 2.05 -8.75 26.70
N VAL A 135 2.47 -7.49 26.64
CA VAL A 135 3.80 -7.08 26.18
C VAL A 135 4.62 -6.72 27.41
N ASN A 136 5.71 -7.43 27.63
CA ASN A 136 6.53 -7.31 28.86
C ASN A 136 7.24 -5.95 29.02
N TYR A 137 7.29 -5.14 27.97
CA TYR A 137 8.00 -3.86 27.98
C TYR A 137 7.20 -2.78 27.28
N ILE A 138 7.25 -1.55 27.79
CA ILE A 138 6.84 -0.34 27.08
C ILE A 138 8.07 0.44 26.64
N HIS A 139 7.92 1.27 25.62
CA HIS A 139 9.00 2.09 25.13
C HIS A 139 8.92 3.53 25.67
N GLU A 140 10.06 4.08 26.03
CA GLU A 140 10.26 5.51 26.22
C GLU A 140 10.86 6.09 24.94
N VAL A 141 10.24 7.16 24.44
CA VAL A 141 10.64 7.82 23.20
C VAL A 141 11.86 8.71 23.45
N LEU A 142 12.91 8.52 22.66
CA LEU A 142 14.14 9.30 22.68
C LEU A 142 14.23 10.18 21.42
N PRO A 143 15.15 11.20 21.39
CA PRO A 143 15.17 12.20 20.31
C PRO A 143 15.23 11.64 18.89
N PHE A 144 15.98 10.57 18.65
CA PHE A 144 16.10 9.96 17.31
C PHE A 144 14.81 9.27 16.84
N TYR A 145 13.92 8.88 17.76
CA TYR A 145 12.60 8.39 17.38
C TYR A 145 11.71 9.48 16.79
N THR A 146 11.92 10.74 17.18
CA THR A 146 11.19 11.87 16.60
C THR A 146 11.40 11.96 15.09
N PHE A 147 12.62 11.65 14.61
CA PHE A 147 12.89 11.56 13.15
C PHE A 147 12.03 10.50 12.49
N HIS A 148 11.97 9.28 13.06
CA HIS A 148 11.11 8.21 12.58
C HIS A 148 9.65 8.67 12.51
N PHE A 149 9.14 9.19 13.60
CA PHE A 149 7.75 9.64 13.74
C PHE A 149 7.39 10.70 12.70
N VAL A 150 8.13 11.81 12.66
CA VAL A 150 7.84 12.94 11.76
C VAL A 150 7.90 12.51 10.29
N THR A 151 8.87 11.68 9.92
CA THR A 151 9.02 11.25 8.53
C THR A 151 7.97 10.22 8.13
N VAL A 152 7.59 9.26 8.99
CA VAL A 152 6.50 8.30 8.72
C VAL A 152 5.17 9.02 8.53
N PHE A 153 4.79 9.92 9.47
CA PHE A 153 3.54 10.66 9.35
C PHE A 153 3.57 11.67 8.20
N GLY A 154 4.74 12.22 7.85
CA GLY A 154 4.95 13.00 6.65
C GLY A 154 4.66 12.21 5.37
N LEU A 155 5.11 10.95 5.29
CA LEU A 155 4.80 10.05 4.18
C LEU A 155 3.31 9.70 4.13
N VAL A 156 2.67 9.44 5.28
CA VAL A 156 1.20 9.23 5.37
C VAL A 156 0.47 10.43 4.79
N ALA A 157 0.79 11.64 5.26
CA ALA A 157 0.17 12.87 4.78
C ALA A 157 0.36 13.05 3.27
N ALA A 158 1.54 12.72 2.74
CA ALA A 158 1.83 12.77 1.31
C ALA A 158 0.97 11.75 0.52
N VAL A 159 0.84 10.51 0.98
CA VAL A 159 -0.02 9.48 0.36
C VAL A 159 -1.47 9.93 0.32
N VAL A 160 -2.01 10.37 1.46
CA VAL A 160 -3.40 10.84 1.57
C VAL A 160 -3.62 12.08 0.69
N GLY A 161 -2.69 13.03 0.71
CA GLY A 161 -2.73 14.24 -0.13
C GLY A 161 -2.76 13.92 -1.63
N LEU A 162 -1.92 12.98 -2.09
CA LEU A 162 -1.91 12.51 -3.49
C LEU A 162 -3.24 11.86 -3.87
N CYS A 163 -3.79 11.01 -3.01
CA CYS A 163 -5.07 10.34 -3.25
C CYS A 163 -6.23 11.36 -3.33
N ILE A 164 -6.29 12.31 -2.39
CA ILE A 164 -7.30 13.38 -2.40
C ILE A 164 -7.14 14.24 -3.67
N TYR A 165 -5.93 14.71 -3.96
CA TYR A 165 -5.67 15.50 -5.16
C TYR A 165 -6.13 14.78 -6.42
N ARG A 166 -5.80 13.48 -6.55
CA ARG A 166 -6.22 12.70 -7.72
C ARG A 166 -7.74 12.54 -7.78
N ALA A 167 -8.39 12.27 -6.65
CA ALA A 167 -9.85 12.14 -6.56
C ALA A 167 -10.58 13.42 -7.04
N THR A 168 -10.00 14.62 -6.87
CA THR A 168 -10.58 15.87 -7.40
C THR A 168 -10.43 16.03 -8.91
N LYS A 169 -9.47 15.34 -9.53
CA LYS A 169 -9.14 15.49 -10.96
C LYS A 169 -9.78 14.43 -11.85
N VAL A 170 -10.30 13.35 -11.27
CA VAL A 170 -10.86 12.22 -12.03
C VAL A 170 -12.40 12.31 -12.11
N PRO A 171 -13.04 11.66 -13.12
CA PRO A 171 -14.48 11.48 -13.18
C PRO A 171 -15.04 10.84 -11.90
N ARG A 172 -16.33 11.11 -11.62
CA ARG A 172 -16.98 10.73 -10.36
C ARG A 172 -16.93 9.23 -10.09
N GLU A 173 -16.98 8.42 -11.13
CA GLU A 173 -16.96 6.96 -11.07
C GLU A 173 -15.63 6.39 -10.56
N TYR A 174 -14.53 7.10 -10.80
CA TYR A 174 -13.17 6.66 -10.40
C TYR A 174 -12.73 7.21 -9.03
N ARG A 175 -13.44 8.20 -8.48
CA ARG A 175 -13.07 8.81 -7.18
C ARG A 175 -13.01 7.83 -6.03
N PRO A 176 -13.95 6.86 -5.89
CA PRO A 176 -13.96 5.96 -4.74
C PRO A 176 -12.69 5.12 -4.59
N GLN A 177 -11.99 4.76 -5.69
CA GLN A 177 -10.75 3.99 -5.57
C GLN A 177 -9.64 4.79 -4.89
N TYR A 178 -9.48 6.08 -5.21
CA TYR A 178 -8.48 6.94 -4.59
C TYR A 178 -8.88 7.31 -3.16
N ILE A 179 -10.14 7.63 -2.95
CA ILE A 179 -10.68 7.93 -1.61
C ILE A 179 -10.54 6.70 -0.71
N GLY A 180 -10.87 5.50 -1.21
CA GLY A 180 -10.78 4.25 -0.46
C GLY A 180 -9.36 3.97 0.02
N VAL A 181 -8.36 4.05 -0.86
CA VAL A 181 -6.95 3.88 -0.47
C VAL A 181 -6.50 4.97 0.51
N GLY A 182 -6.82 6.25 0.23
CA GLY A 182 -6.45 7.37 1.11
C GLY A 182 -7.06 7.26 2.51
N VAL A 183 -8.35 6.94 2.59
CA VAL A 183 -9.06 6.75 3.87
C VAL A 183 -8.50 5.56 4.65
N THR A 184 -8.18 4.46 3.98
CA THR A 184 -7.59 3.29 4.63
C THR A 184 -6.25 3.63 5.28
N VAL A 185 -5.35 4.29 4.56
CA VAL A 185 -4.05 4.73 5.11
C VAL A 185 -4.23 5.73 6.25
N PHE A 186 -5.19 6.66 6.13
CA PHE A 186 -5.48 7.66 7.15
C PHE A 186 -6.02 7.06 8.45
N ILE A 187 -6.95 6.09 8.36
CA ILE A 187 -7.50 5.41 9.55
C ILE A 187 -6.40 4.68 10.31
N ILE A 188 -5.53 3.95 9.61
CA ILE A 188 -4.43 3.23 10.25
C ILE A 188 -3.49 4.21 10.96
N ALA A 189 -3.16 5.32 10.30
CA ALA A 189 -2.29 6.33 10.89
C ALA A 189 -2.89 6.94 12.16
N ILE A 190 -4.20 7.21 12.18
CA ILE A 190 -4.89 7.68 13.39
C ILE A 190 -4.82 6.64 14.50
N VAL A 191 -5.14 5.36 14.21
CA VAL A 191 -5.11 4.30 15.23
C VAL A 191 -3.69 4.12 15.79
N ASN A 192 -2.68 4.11 14.92
CA ASN A 192 -1.28 4.04 15.35
C ASN A 192 -0.88 5.25 16.21
N MET A 193 -1.28 6.46 15.82
CA MET A 193 -1.02 7.67 16.60
C MET A 193 -1.72 7.63 17.97
N LEU A 194 -2.97 7.18 18.02
CA LEU A 194 -3.71 7.04 19.28
C LEU A 194 -3.07 6.01 20.20
N PHE A 195 -2.63 4.87 19.65
CA PHE A 195 -1.90 3.86 20.42
C PHE A 195 -0.61 4.43 21.01
N GLN A 196 0.11 5.25 20.25
CA GLN A 196 1.40 5.79 20.68
C GLN A 196 1.28 6.90 21.73
N PHE A 197 0.28 7.79 21.61
CA PHE A 197 0.12 8.95 22.50
C PHE A 197 -0.91 8.76 23.60
N SER A 198 -1.81 7.84 23.46
CA SER A 198 -2.90 7.61 24.42
C SER A 198 -3.19 6.11 24.51
N PRO A 199 -2.26 5.30 24.98
CA PRO A 199 -2.45 3.86 25.06
C PRO A 199 -3.67 3.47 25.89
N GLY A 200 -4.07 4.33 26.87
CA GLY A 200 -5.28 4.15 27.65
C GLY A 200 -6.62 4.34 26.92
N LEU A 201 -6.62 5.00 25.77
CA LEU A 201 -7.83 5.29 24.98
C LEU A 201 -8.14 4.20 23.94
N VAL A 202 -7.13 3.57 23.41
CA VAL A 202 -7.25 2.46 22.41
C VAL A 202 -7.42 1.11 23.11
N LEU A 203 -7.91 1.12 24.25
CA LEU A 203 -7.92 0.26 25.37
C LEU A 203 -8.69 -1.05 25.23
N VAL A 204 -8.41 -1.87 24.33
CA VAL A 204 -8.83 -3.25 24.59
C VAL A 204 -7.65 -4.12 25.06
N ALA A 205 -6.44 -3.67 24.91
CA ALA A 205 -5.29 -4.43 25.38
C ALA A 205 -4.00 -3.62 25.29
N GLU A 206 -3.09 -3.97 26.09
CA GLU A 206 -1.67 -3.73 26.15
C GLU A 206 -0.95 -4.15 24.84
N VAL A 207 -1.63 -4.15 23.69
CA VAL A 207 -1.15 -4.63 22.38
C VAL A 207 -1.49 -3.62 21.27
N ASP A 208 -0.60 -3.50 20.30
CA ASP A 208 -0.77 -2.61 19.15
C ASP A 208 -1.78 -3.17 18.13
N THR A 209 -3.02 -2.68 18.21
CA THR A 209 -4.10 -3.08 17.29
C THR A 209 -3.88 -2.59 15.86
N SER A 210 -2.99 -1.61 15.62
CA SER A 210 -2.70 -1.10 14.28
C SER A 210 -2.07 -2.19 13.38
N VAL A 211 -1.38 -3.16 13.97
CA VAL A 211 -0.77 -4.29 13.24
C VAL A 211 -1.83 -5.12 12.50
N LEU A 212 -2.98 -5.38 13.14
CA LEU A 212 -4.10 -6.07 12.49
C LEU A 212 -4.74 -5.25 11.38
N LEU A 213 -4.76 -3.93 11.55
CA LEU A 213 -5.29 -3.02 10.53
C LEU A 213 -4.40 -2.96 9.28
N TYR A 214 -3.09 -3.21 9.39
CA TYR A 214 -2.22 -3.31 8.22
C TYR A 214 -2.69 -4.41 7.27
N SER A 215 -3.04 -5.59 7.77
CA SER A 215 -3.53 -6.70 6.95
C SER A 215 -4.91 -6.41 6.34
N ALA A 216 -5.81 -5.78 7.08
CA ALA A 216 -7.08 -5.32 6.52
C ALA A 216 -6.85 -4.30 5.38
N ALA A 217 -5.91 -3.36 5.58
CA ALA A 217 -5.54 -2.37 4.57
C ALA A 217 -4.91 -2.99 3.33
N THR A 218 -4.12 -4.05 3.49
CA THR A 218 -3.53 -4.82 2.39
C THR A 218 -4.62 -5.35 1.46
N ILE A 219 -5.66 -5.99 2.01
CA ILE A 219 -6.80 -6.51 1.25
C ILE A 219 -7.55 -5.38 0.55
N VAL A 220 -7.88 -4.32 1.29
CA VAL A 220 -8.66 -3.18 0.77
C VAL A 220 -7.90 -2.47 -0.34
N THR A 221 -6.60 -2.19 -0.14
CA THR A 221 -5.77 -1.52 -1.13
C THR A 221 -5.59 -2.37 -2.39
N TYR A 222 -5.38 -3.68 -2.24
CA TYR A 222 -5.32 -4.62 -3.36
C TYR A 222 -6.62 -4.61 -4.17
N TRP A 223 -7.76 -4.65 -3.48
CA TRP A 223 -9.08 -4.66 -4.13
C TRP A 223 -9.34 -3.36 -4.91
N PHE A 224 -9.09 -2.19 -4.31
CA PHE A 224 -9.26 -0.91 -4.98
C PHE A 224 -8.30 -0.73 -6.16
N THR A 225 -7.09 -1.29 -6.07
CA THR A 225 -6.09 -1.18 -7.13
C THR A 225 -6.44 -2.02 -8.36
N PHE A 226 -6.84 -3.28 -8.15
CA PHE A 226 -6.92 -4.24 -9.25
C PHE A 226 -8.35 -4.68 -9.63
N HIS A 227 -9.31 -4.54 -8.74
CA HIS A 227 -10.67 -5.04 -8.98
C HIS A 227 -11.69 -3.94 -9.15
N TYR A 228 -11.55 -2.80 -8.47
CA TYR A 228 -12.54 -1.74 -8.50
C TYR A 228 -12.73 -1.18 -9.91
N THR A 229 -11.65 -0.81 -10.60
CA THR A 229 -11.70 -0.23 -11.95
C THR A 229 -12.27 -1.22 -12.96
N LYS A 230 -11.86 -2.49 -12.91
CA LYS A 230 -12.42 -3.54 -13.78
C LYS A 230 -13.92 -3.72 -13.59
N LYS A 231 -14.38 -3.72 -12.33
CA LYS A 231 -15.82 -3.88 -12.00
C LYS A 231 -16.68 -2.76 -12.60
N ILE A 232 -16.26 -1.51 -12.45
CA ILE A 232 -17.00 -0.35 -13.01
C ILE A 232 -17.07 -0.40 -14.52
N MET A 233 -15.98 -0.76 -15.18
CA MET A 233 -15.94 -0.85 -16.63
C MET A 233 -16.76 -2.00 -17.19
N LEU A 234 -16.89 -3.09 -16.43
CA LEU A 234 -17.71 -4.25 -16.79
C LEU A 234 -19.20 -4.04 -16.54
N GLN A 235 -19.61 -3.18 -15.61
CA GLN A 235 -21.02 -2.89 -15.34
C GLN A 235 -21.77 -2.24 -16.52
N GLY A 236 -21.06 -1.69 -17.50
CA GLY A 236 -21.66 -1.09 -18.70
C GLY A 236 -21.76 -2.01 -19.92
N LEU A 237 -21.14 -3.20 -19.90
CA LEU A 237 -21.12 -4.14 -21.02
C LEU A 237 -21.20 -5.58 -20.49
N SER A 238 -22.21 -6.32 -20.92
CA SER A 238 -22.17 -7.77 -20.74
C SER A 238 -20.89 -8.30 -21.40
N MET A 239 -20.01 -8.95 -20.65
CA MET A 239 -18.74 -9.51 -21.15
C MET A 239 -18.98 -10.42 -22.36
N THR A 240 -20.09 -11.17 -22.34
CA THR A 240 -20.49 -12.03 -23.44
C THR A 240 -20.83 -11.23 -24.71
N ALA A 241 -21.51 -10.09 -24.57
CA ALA A 241 -21.79 -9.22 -25.72
C ALA A 241 -20.52 -8.58 -26.27
N PHE A 242 -19.61 -8.13 -25.38
CA PHE A 242 -18.32 -7.52 -25.76
C PHE A 242 -17.42 -8.50 -26.53
N GLU A 243 -17.33 -9.76 -26.08
CA GLU A 243 -16.54 -10.80 -26.76
C GLU A 243 -17.17 -11.29 -28.07
N ASN A 244 -18.51 -11.29 -28.17
CA ASN A 244 -19.23 -11.77 -29.36
C ASN A 244 -19.44 -10.70 -30.45
N ILE A 245 -19.06 -9.44 -30.21
CA ILE A 245 -19.10 -8.41 -31.25
C ILE A 245 -18.08 -8.76 -32.33
N ASN A 246 -18.55 -8.75 -33.59
CA ASN A 246 -17.71 -9.08 -34.77
C ASN A 246 -16.68 -7.98 -35.13
N GLN A 247 -16.62 -6.93 -34.35
CA GLN A 247 -15.65 -5.83 -34.50
C GLN A 247 -14.60 -5.88 -33.40
N GLY A 248 -13.36 -5.49 -33.73
CA GLY A 248 -12.32 -5.29 -32.71
C GLY A 248 -12.69 -4.13 -31.80
N MET A 249 -12.90 -4.41 -30.50
CA MET A 249 -13.21 -3.38 -29.50
C MET A 249 -12.07 -3.26 -28.51
N ILE A 250 -11.61 -2.03 -28.32
CA ILE A 250 -10.60 -1.67 -27.30
C ILE A 250 -11.19 -0.52 -26.50
N ARG A 251 -11.09 -0.60 -25.18
CA ARG A 251 -11.50 0.46 -24.26
C ARG A 251 -10.30 1.00 -23.52
N PHE A 252 -10.13 2.28 -23.56
CA PHE A 252 -9.14 3.02 -22.79
C PHE A 252 -9.79 3.67 -21.57
N ASP A 253 -9.03 3.87 -20.49
CA ASP A 253 -9.47 4.67 -19.37
C ASP A 253 -9.36 6.18 -19.69
N TYR A 254 -9.73 7.03 -18.73
CA TYR A 254 -9.68 8.50 -18.90
C TYR A 254 -8.24 9.05 -18.97
N ASP A 255 -7.23 8.28 -18.60
CA ASP A 255 -5.81 8.63 -18.77
C ASP A 255 -5.24 8.10 -20.09
N GLY A 256 -6.04 7.38 -20.88
CA GLY A 256 -5.66 6.84 -22.17
C GLY A 256 -4.94 5.48 -22.11
N TYR A 257 -4.95 4.77 -20.97
CA TYR A 257 -4.41 3.42 -20.89
C TYR A 257 -5.46 2.37 -21.24
N ILE A 258 -5.00 1.27 -21.85
CA ILE A 258 -5.88 0.18 -22.25
C ILE A 258 -6.42 -0.54 -20.99
N VAL A 259 -7.73 -0.80 -20.97
CA VAL A 259 -8.40 -1.48 -19.85
C VAL A 259 -9.10 -2.73 -20.29
N LEU A 260 -9.71 -2.71 -21.46
CA LEU A 260 -10.42 -3.86 -22.04
C LEU A 260 -10.13 -3.97 -23.52
N LYS A 261 -9.97 -5.20 -23.98
CA LYS A 261 -9.89 -5.59 -25.40
C LYS A 261 -10.68 -6.88 -25.59
N ASN A 262 -11.37 -7.03 -26.70
CA ASN A 262 -12.00 -8.30 -27.05
C ASN A 262 -11.06 -9.17 -27.91
N SER A 263 -11.37 -10.45 -28.02
CA SER A 263 -10.56 -11.43 -28.79
C SER A 263 -10.41 -11.05 -30.27
N LYS A 264 -11.36 -10.30 -30.82
CA LYS A 264 -11.28 -9.81 -32.20
C LYS A 264 -10.24 -8.69 -32.36
N ALA A 265 -10.19 -7.73 -31.44
CA ALA A 265 -9.17 -6.68 -31.41
C ALA A 265 -7.77 -7.29 -31.27
N GLU A 266 -7.62 -8.26 -30.37
CA GLU A 266 -6.33 -8.94 -30.17
C GLU A 266 -5.84 -9.65 -31.44
N LYS A 267 -6.73 -10.36 -32.13
CA LYS A 267 -6.40 -10.99 -33.43
C LYS A 267 -6.10 -9.98 -34.53
N MET A 268 -6.84 -8.87 -34.58
CA MET A 268 -6.72 -7.85 -35.62
C MET A 268 -5.38 -7.10 -35.55
N PHE A 269 -4.90 -6.83 -34.33
CA PHE A 269 -3.70 -6.02 -34.10
C PHE A 269 -2.49 -6.82 -33.61
N ARG A 270 -2.56 -8.15 -33.59
CA ARG A 270 -1.52 -9.04 -33.04
C ARG A 270 -0.13 -8.82 -33.64
N GLU A 271 -0.04 -8.47 -34.90
CA GLU A 271 1.23 -8.24 -35.59
C GLU A 271 1.77 -6.81 -35.39
N SER A 272 0.91 -5.88 -35.04
CA SER A 272 1.24 -4.46 -34.97
C SER A 272 1.45 -3.97 -33.54
N VAL A 273 0.86 -4.64 -32.54
CA VAL A 273 0.82 -4.14 -31.15
C VAL A 273 0.96 -5.29 -30.15
N GLU A 274 1.91 -5.16 -29.24
CA GLU A 274 1.97 -5.97 -28.03
C GLU A 274 1.07 -5.36 -26.95
N PHE A 275 -0.04 -6.02 -26.64
CA PHE A 275 -1.01 -5.55 -25.68
C PHE A 275 -0.52 -5.73 -24.24
N SER A 276 0.14 -4.71 -23.69
CA SER A 276 0.52 -4.63 -22.28
C SER A 276 -0.50 -3.79 -21.47
N GLU A 277 -0.55 -3.99 -20.15
CA GLU A 277 -1.40 -3.17 -19.26
C GLU A 277 -0.98 -1.69 -19.22
N ASN A 278 0.22 -1.37 -19.67
CA ASN A 278 0.74 -0.01 -19.73
C ASN A 278 0.60 0.65 -21.12
N LEU A 279 0.01 -0.06 -22.08
CA LEU A 279 -0.16 0.46 -23.44
C LEU A 279 -1.08 1.67 -23.44
N THR A 280 -0.57 2.79 -23.94
CA THR A 280 -1.36 4.02 -24.09
C THR A 280 -2.07 4.09 -25.42
N MET A 281 -3.17 4.87 -25.48
CA MET A 281 -3.89 5.15 -26.72
C MET A 281 -2.98 5.79 -27.78
N GLU A 282 -2.05 6.67 -27.36
CA GLU A 282 -1.11 7.32 -28.27
C GLU A 282 -0.13 6.31 -28.88
N GLU A 283 0.42 5.39 -28.07
CA GLU A 283 1.30 4.31 -28.54
C GLU A 283 0.56 3.34 -29.45
N PHE A 284 -0.66 2.94 -29.07
CA PHE A 284 -1.52 2.09 -29.90
C PHE A 284 -1.78 2.73 -31.27
N CYS A 285 -2.15 3.99 -31.29
CA CYS A 285 -2.43 4.68 -32.56
C CYS A 285 -1.20 4.87 -33.44
N LYS A 286 -0.02 5.12 -32.84
CA LYS A 286 1.25 5.17 -33.58
C LYS A 286 1.59 3.80 -34.20
N SER A 287 1.43 2.73 -33.46
CA SER A 287 1.77 1.36 -33.91
C SER A 287 0.80 0.85 -34.98
N THR A 288 -0.46 1.31 -34.97
CA THR A 288 -1.51 0.86 -35.91
C THR A 288 -1.76 1.84 -37.05
N ASN A 289 -1.08 2.99 -37.10
CA ASN A 289 -1.33 4.08 -38.08
C ASN A 289 -2.80 4.61 -38.06
N ILE A 290 -3.48 4.47 -36.91
CA ILE A 290 -4.84 4.98 -36.73
C ILE A 290 -4.79 6.46 -36.29
N CYS A 291 -5.50 7.32 -37.04
CA CYS A 291 -5.52 8.77 -36.75
C CYS A 291 -6.49 9.11 -35.60
N ILE A 292 -6.02 9.88 -34.59
CA ILE A 292 -6.79 10.18 -33.36
C ILE A 292 -7.63 11.46 -33.48
N ASP A 293 -7.63 12.17 -34.59
CA ASP A 293 -8.22 13.52 -34.70
C ASP A 293 -9.69 13.60 -34.28
N SER A 294 -10.43 12.50 -34.36
CA SER A 294 -11.83 12.42 -33.94
C SER A 294 -12.04 12.31 -32.41
N PHE A 295 -11.01 11.93 -31.63
CA PHE A 295 -11.17 11.67 -30.18
C PHE A 295 -10.96 12.91 -29.29
N LYS A 296 -10.26 13.93 -29.78
CA LYS A 296 -9.98 15.18 -29.01
C LYS A 296 -11.19 16.13 -28.91
N SER A 297 -12.20 15.94 -29.72
CA SER A 297 -13.33 16.88 -29.80
C SER A 297 -14.49 16.60 -28.84
N GLY A 298 -14.50 15.45 -28.13
CA GLY A 298 -15.61 15.08 -27.23
C GLY A 298 -16.98 14.93 -27.90
N LYS A 299 -17.02 14.93 -29.22
CA LYS A 299 -18.26 14.70 -29.98
C LYS A 299 -18.37 13.21 -30.31
N PRO A 300 -19.53 12.57 -30.04
CA PRO A 300 -19.77 11.22 -30.53
C PRO A 300 -19.69 11.20 -32.05
N VAL A 301 -18.95 10.24 -32.60
CA VAL A 301 -18.91 9.91 -34.02
C VAL A 301 -20.12 9.06 -34.35
#